data_1b4d6643f369cb9a8971fa827efcadff
#
_entry.id   1b4d6643f369cb9a8971fa827efcadff
#
_cell.length_a   1.000
_cell.length_b   1.000
_cell.length_c   1.000
_cell.angle_alpha   90.00
_cell.angle_beta   90.00
_cell.angle_gamma   90.00
#
_symmetry.space_group_name_H-M   'P 1'
#
loop_
_entity.id
_entity.type
_entity.pdbx_description
1 polymer ?
#
loop_
_entity_poly.entity_id
_entity_poly.type
_entity_poly.pdbx_seq_one_letter_code
_entity_poly.pdbx_strand_id
1 'polypeptide(L)'
;MVKMRIAAVSAGALCLASCNVGPDFAPPNSGLPNVPFASAASVTSSKEASPSTETPKPVDPMWWKAFSDPKLTSLEQRVALANLDLQTATLRIAESRFQRGSAAAAELPTVQGDAKYQRELYSQNGIASLLGQLAPAGSGSSPSIGALNDYTPGFDASWELDLWGRVRRQVEAADAQIEAAEDQRRDTLVSLLAEVARDYIQLRGAQALLNNAKENLKVEQDLLDLTRTRQEKGLTTGLDVENAAAQVDGVRALIPGFEQQEAEQINALSLLLDLPPNGLRGELVRAGAVPPTPARAPIGVPSELARRRPDIRRAEAQLHAQTADIGVSVAAFYPTVQLNGTLVLDSLTFNNLWKGSSVQYQAGPSVSLPIFEGGKLKSILELSKAQQQEAAIAYHKTVLQAWHDVVNAMVAYRTEQQKRSRLADQVAHSKEALTLARARYNDGVADFTTVLDVARTVLQAQQQYVQSTVNVSIDLVQLYKALGGGWEKTYPEAPTGAALKEAAN
;
A
#
# COMPACT_ATOMS: atom_id res chain seq x y z
N MET A 1 -9.70 -20.55 -59.99
CA MET A 1 -8.62 -21.07 -59.13
C MET A 1 -7.97 -19.98 -58.22
N VAL A 2 -7.82 -18.74 -58.67
CA VAL A 2 -7.20 -17.66 -57.86
C VAL A 2 -8.06 -17.28 -56.65
N LYS A 3 -9.39 -17.17 -56.79
CA LYS A 3 -10.31 -16.84 -55.63
C LYS A 3 -10.34 -17.92 -54.53
N MET A 4 -10.12 -19.18 -54.85
CA MET A 4 -10.09 -20.27 -53.89
C MET A 4 -8.75 -20.34 -53.12
N ARG A 5 -7.65 -19.88 -53.70
CA ARG A 5 -6.34 -19.76 -53.02
C ARG A 5 -6.27 -18.59 -52.07
N ILE A 6 -6.94 -17.48 -52.37
CA ILE A 6 -7.05 -16.31 -51.47
C ILE A 6 -7.92 -16.67 -50.25
N ALA A 7 -9.04 -17.39 -50.42
CA ALA A 7 -9.89 -17.84 -49.31
C ALA A 7 -9.18 -18.86 -48.41
N ALA A 8 -8.34 -19.74 -48.94
CA ALA A 8 -7.57 -20.71 -48.16
C ALA A 8 -6.44 -20.03 -47.34
N VAL A 9 -5.80 -19.00 -47.90
CA VAL A 9 -4.79 -18.19 -47.19
C VAL A 9 -5.46 -17.35 -46.07
N SER A 10 -6.65 -16.77 -46.32
CA SER A 10 -7.41 -16.01 -45.34
C SER A 10 -7.95 -16.88 -44.21
N ALA A 11 -8.40 -18.13 -44.49
CA ALA A 11 -8.83 -19.08 -43.46
C ALA A 11 -7.66 -19.61 -42.62
N GLY A 12 -6.48 -19.80 -43.19
CA GLY A 12 -5.26 -20.16 -42.46
C GLY A 12 -4.76 -19.05 -41.55
N ALA A 13 -4.87 -17.78 -41.98
CA ALA A 13 -4.49 -16.63 -41.16
C ALA A 13 -5.44 -16.40 -39.97
N LEU A 14 -6.73 -16.71 -40.07
CA LEU A 14 -7.70 -16.60 -38.97
C LEU A 14 -7.51 -17.69 -37.91
N CYS A 15 -7.00 -18.86 -38.24
CA CYS A 15 -6.71 -19.90 -37.23
C CYS A 15 -5.41 -19.65 -36.45
N LEU A 16 -4.49 -18.83 -36.93
CA LEU A 16 -3.23 -18.49 -36.27
C LEU A 16 -3.39 -17.38 -35.21
N ALA A 17 -4.50 -16.64 -35.21
CA ALA A 17 -4.70 -15.48 -34.32
C ALA A 17 -5.07 -15.81 -32.86
N SER A 18 -5.14 -17.08 -32.49
CA SER A 18 -5.67 -17.52 -31.18
C SER A 18 -4.74 -18.37 -30.33
N CYS A 19 -3.49 -18.61 -30.69
CA CYS A 19 -2.58 -19.43 -29.88
C CYS A 19 -1.81 -18.60 -28.89
N ASN A 20 -2.34 -18.46 -27.67
CA ASN A 20 -1.54 -18.09 -26.50
C ASN A 20 -0.90 -19.35 -25.92
N VAL A 21 0.44 -19.40 -25.87
CA VAL A 21 1.15 -20.51 -25.23
C VAL A 21 1.37 -20.24 -23.75
N GLY A 22 1.59 -21.31 -22.98
CA GLY A 22 1.78 -21.22 -21.54
C GLY A 22 0.46 -21.41 -20.76
N PRO A 23 0.55 -21.40 -19.41
CA PRO A 23 -0.62 -21.58 -18.55
C PRO A 23 -1.50 -20.31 -18.52
N ASP A 24 -2.81 -20.50 -18.47
CA ASP A 24 -3.75 -19.42 -18.16
C ASP A 24 -3.87 -19.24 -16.66
N PHE A 25 -4.03 -18.00 -16.20
CA PHE A 25 -4.25 -17.72 -14.81
C PHE A 25 -5.64 -18.18 -14.38
N ALA A 26 -5.70 -18.87 -13.24
CA ALA A 26 -6.94 -19.20 -12.56
C ALA A 26 -6.85 -18.68 -11.11
N PRO A 27 -7.85 -17.89 -10.64
CA PRO A 27 -7.84 -17.38 -9.28
C PRO A 27 -7.70 -18.50 -8.27
N PRO A 28 -6.74 -18.43 -7.33
CA PRO A 28 -6.54 -19.47 -6.34
C PRO A 28 -7.68 -19.52 -5.34
N ASN A 29 -7.99 -20.72 -4.84
CA ASN A 29 -8.92 -20.85 -3.71
C ASN A 29 -8.23 -20.35 -2.43
N SER A 30 -8.84 -19.38 -1.75
CA SER A 30 -8.31 -18.84 -0.50
C SER A 30 -8.26 -19.87 0.63
N GLY A 31 -9.04 -20.95 0.57
CA GLY A 31 -9.13 -21.96 1.64
C GLY A 31 -9.80 -21.46 2.92
N LEU A 32 -10.29 -20.23 2.96
CA LEU A 32 -10.94 -19.65 4.13
C LEU A 32 -12.35 -20.20 4.32
N PRO A 33 -12.77 -20.55 5.56
CA PRO A 33 -14.07 -21.11 5.83
C PRO A 33 -15.20 -20.07 5.67
N ASN A 34 -16.35 -20.52 5.17
CA ASN A 34 -17.56 -19.70 5.04
C ASN A 34 -18.49 -19.88 6.25
N VAL A 35 -17.95 -19.67 7.45
CA VAL A 35 -18.67 -19.71 8.72
C VAL A 35 -18.29 -18.49 9.56
N PRO A 36 -19.12 -18.06 10.53
CA PRO A 36 -18.78 -16.90 11.37
C PRO A 36 -17.40 -17.04 12.03
N PHE A 37 -16.65 -15.96 12.17
CA PHE A 37 -15.31 -15.93 12.79
C PHE A 37 -15.29 -16.58 14.18
N ALA A 38 -16.32 -16.33 14.99
CA ALA A 38 -16.42 -16.92 16.33
C ALA A 38 -16.44 -18.45 16.30
N SER A 39 -17.05 -19.05 15.27
CA SER A 39 -17.08 -20.52 15.08
C SER A 39 -15.79 -21.04 14.46
N ALA A 40 -15.21 -20.28 13.52
CA ALA A 40 -14.00 -20.68 12.80
C ALA A 40 -12.74 -20.64 13.68
N ALA A 41 -12.68 -19.72 14.65
CA ALA A 41 -11.51 -19.49 15.49
C ALA A 41 -11.55 -20.22 16.83
N SER A 42 -12.63 -20.94 17.17
CA SER A 42 -12.85 -21.57 18.50
C SER A 42 -12.58 -20.61 19.67
N VAL A 43 -12.84 -19.30 19.47
CA VAL A 43 -12.65 -18.29 20.50
C VAL A 43 -13.66 -18.53 21.59
N THR A 44 -13.21 -18.97 22.75
CA THR A 44 -14.09 -19.23 23.91
C THR A 44 -14.85 -17.97 24.27
N SER A 45 -16.18 -18.03 24.16
CA SER A 45 -17.03 -16.96 24.67
C SER A 45 -16.93 -16.96 26.19
N SER A 46 -16.40 -15.87 26.75
CA SER A 46 -16.51 -15.66 28.21
C SER A 46 -17.99 -15.51 28.55
N LYS A 47 -18.41 -16.07 29.70
CA LYS A 47 -19.79 -15.94 30.20
C LYS A 47 -20.18 -14.51 30.60
N GLU A 48 -19.22 -13.58 30.62
CA GLU A 48 -19.47 -12.19 30.96
C GLU A 48 -19.96 -11.39 29.74
N ALA A 49 -21.04 -10.65 29.92
CA ALA A 49 -21.62 -9.79 28.89
C ALA A 49 -20.64 -8.65 28.53
N SER A 50 -20.17 -8.63 27.29
CA SER A 50 -19.43 -7.52 26.75
C SER A 50 -20.37 -6.37 26.37
N PRO A 51 -20.02 -5.10 26.66
CA PRO A 51 -20.83 -3.94 26.27
C PRO A 51 -21.06 -3.82 24.77
N SER A 52 -20.15 -4.37 23.97
CA SER A 52 -20.26 -4.45 22.52
C SER A 52 -20.07 -5.90 22.06
N THR A 53 -20.97 -6.38 21.18
CA THR A 53 -20.97 -7.74 20.67
C THR A 53 -20.68 -7.75 19.16
N GLU A 54 -19.88 -8.70 18.71
CA GLU A 54 -19.62 -8.90 17.28
C GLU A 54 -20.84 -9.56 16.60
N THR A 55 -21.08 -9.13 15.37
CA THR A 55 -22.17 -9.71 14.56
C THR A 55 -21.65 -10.14 13.18
N PRO A 56 -22.17 -11.22 12.58
CA PRO A 56 -21.75 -11.69 11.25
C PRO A 56 -22.29 -10.83 10.11
N LYS A 57 -22.73 -9.61 10.37
CA LYS A 57 -23.15 -8.68 9.33
C LYS A 57 -21.95 -8.15 8.58
N PRO A 58 -22.08 -7.81 7.29
CA PRO A 58 -21.03 -7.14 6.54
C PRO A 58 -20.59 -5.83 7.22
N VAL A 59 -19.29 -5.56 7.19
CA VAL A 59 -18.73 -4.30 7.70
C VAL A 59 -19.21 -3.14 6.82
N ASP A 60 -19.62 -2.04 7.44
CA ASP A 60 -19.92 -0.81 6.70
C ASP A 60 -18.63 -0.24 6.09
N PRO A 61 -18.61 0.12 4.80
CA PRO A 61 -17.48 0.82 4.20
C PRO A 61 -17.06 2.10 4.92
N MET A 62 -17.99 2.77 5.60
CA MET A 62 -17.69 3.94 6.43
C MET A 62 -17.72 3.58 7.92
N TRP A 63 -16.95 2.56 8.31
CA TRP A 63 -16.93 1.99 9.65
C TRP A 63 -16.67 3.03 10.77
N TRP A 64 -15.96 4.12 10.50
CA TRP A 64 -15.70 5.20 11.48
C TRP A 64 -16.97 5.92 11.94
N LYS A 65 -18.06 5.87 11.17
CA LYS A 65 -19.35 6.39 11.59
C LYS A 65 -19.95 5.65 12.78
N ALA A 66 -19.53 4.40 13.02
CA ALA A 66 -19.93 3.63 14.18
C ALA A 66 -19.53 4.27 15.53
N PHE A 67 -18.49 5.11 15.51
CA PHE A 67 -18.06 5.90 16.68
C PHE A 67 -18.94 7.13 16.95
N SER A 68 -19.90 7.44 16.07
CA SER A 68 -20.84 8.57 16.22
C SER A 68 -20.16 9.93 16.48
N ASP A 69 -18.95 10.11 15.95
CA ASP A 69 -18.16 11.34 16.09
C ASP A 69 -18.05 12.09 14.75
N PRO A 70 -18.68 13.28 14.62
CA PRO A 70 -18.63 14.06 13.38
C PRO A 70 -17.25 14.63 13.09
N LYS A 71 -16.39 14.88 14.10
CA LYS A 71 -15.01 15.34 13.89
C LYS A 71 -14.15 14.24 13.30
N LEU A 72 -14.22 13.04 13.84
CA LEU A 72 -13.56 11.86 13.27
C LEU A 72 -14.01 11.67 11.80
N THR A 73 -15.33 11.72 11.54
CA THR A 73 -15.85 11.56 10.19
C THR A 73 -15.31 12.63 9.22
N SER A 74 -15.18 13.89 9.68
CA SER A 74 -14.61 14.96 8.88
C SER A 74 -13.12 14.75 8.57
N LEU A 75 -12.31 14.29 9.56
CA LEU A 75 -10.89 14.00 9.37
C LEU A 75 -10.68 12.85 8.37
N GLU A 76 -11.47 11.79 8.47
CA GLU A 76 -11.43 10.63 7.56
C GLU A 76 -11.72 11.03 6.11
N GLN A 77 -12.69 11.90 5.89
CA GLN A 77 -13.01 12.40 4.55
C GLN A 77 -11.89 13.29 3.99
N ARG A 78 -11.28 14.11 4.82
CA ARG A 78 -10.21 15.03 4.41
C ARG A 78 -8.91 14.32 4.09
N VAL A 79 -8.51 13.31 4.89
CA VAL A 79 -7.28 12.56 4.65
C VAL A 79 -7.29 11.84 3.31
N ALA A 80 -8.44 11.33 2.90
CA ALA A 80 -8.62 10.66 1.62
C ALA A 80 -8.33 11.57 0.41
N LEU A 81 -8.46 12.88 0.57
CA LEU A 81 -8.24 13.88 -0.49
C LEU A 81 -6.86 14.54 -0.41
N ALA A 82 -6.32 14.72 0.78
CA ALA A 82 -5.13 15.54 1.01
C ALA A 82 -3.84 14.74 1.21
N ASN A 83 -3.92 13.47 1.65
CA ASN A 83 -2.74 12.73 2.08
C ASN A 83 -1.73 12.48 0.96
N LEU A 84 -0.45 12.76 1.24
CA LEU A 84 0.64 12.69 0.27
C LEU A 84 1.03 11.25 -0.10
N ASP A 85 0.91 10.28 0.83
CA ASP A 85 1.18 8.87 0.53
C ASP A 85 0.14 8.30 -0.43
N LEU A 86 -1.13 8.73 -0.28
CA LEU A 86 -2.19 8.33 -1.18
C LEU A 86 -2.02 8.95 -2.58
N GLN A 87 -1.55 10.21 -2.66
CA GLN A 87 -1.19 10.84 -3.93
C GLN A 87 -0.03 10.09 -4.59
N THR A 88 1.01 9.74 -3.83
CA THR A 88 2.14 8.92 -4.31
C THR A 88 1.67 7.55 -4.82
N ALA A 89 0.79 6.87 -4.10
CA ALA A 89 0.23 5.59 -4.55
C ALA A 89 -0.61 5.74 -5.84
N THR A 90 -1.29 6.88 -6.00
CA THR A 90 -2.02 7.20 -7.24
C THR A 90 -1.09 7.40 -8.43
N LEU A 91 0.06 8.06 -8.24
CA LEU A 91 1.08 8.19 -9.29
C LEU A 91 1.69 6.85 -9.69
N ARG A 92 1.88 5.92 -8.76
CA ARG A 92 2.34 4.54 -9.07
C ARG A 92 1.38 3.78 -9.99
N ILE A 93 0.07 4.02 -9.88
CA ILE A 93 -0.90 3.47 -10.85
C ILE A 93 -0.65 4.06 -12.24
N ALA A 94 -0.38 5.37 -12.34
CA ALA A 94 -0.05 6.00 -13.62
C ALA A 94 1.27 5.44 -14.20
N GLU A 95 2.30 5.24 -13.38
CA GLU A 95 3.56 4.58 -13.78
C GLU A 95 3.30 3.19 -14.35
N SER A 96 2.51 2.35 -13.66
CA SER A 96 2.15 1.02 -14.15
C SER A 96 1.39 1.07 -15.48
N ARG A 97 0.51 2.06 -15.68
CA ARG A 97 -0.20 2.27 -16.95
C ARG A 97 0.75 2.66 -18.09
N PHE A 98 1.77 3.49 -17.82
CA PHE A 98 2.78 3.81 -18.82
C PHE A 98 3.69 2.61 -19.14
N GLN A 99 4.05 1.79 -18.14
CA GLN A 99 4.77 0.54 -18.35
C GLN A 99 3.96 -0.43 -19.22
N ARG A 100 2.66 -0.56 -18.94
CA ARG A 100 1.74 -1.33 -19.80
C ARG A 100 1.70 -0.76 -21.23
N GLY A 101 1.64 0.57 -21.39
CA GLY A 101 1.72 1.22 -22.70
C GLY A 101 3.01 0.89 -23.45
N SER A 102 4.14 0.85 -22.74
CA SER A 102 5.43 0.44 -23.29
C SER A 102 5.43 -1.03 -23.73
N ALA A 103 4.84 -1.94 -22.93
CA ALA A 103 4.71 -3.34 -23.31
C ALA A 103 3.80 -3.51 -24.54
N ALA A 104 2.65 -2.82 -24.57
CA ALA A 104 1.72 -2.86 -25.69
C ALA A 104 2.28 -2.25 -26.99
N ALA A 105 3.25 -1.33 -26.89
CA ALA A 105 3.91 -0.78 -28.06
C ALA A 105 4.64 -1.86 -28.89
N ALA A 106 5.03 -2.98 -28.27
CA ALA A 106 5.62 -4.12 -28.99
C ALA A 106 4.62 -4.87 -29.91
N GLU A 107 3.31 -4.61 -29.78
CA GLU A 107 2.28 -5.10 -30.71
C GLU A 107 2.30 -4.35 -32.03
N LEU A 108 2.97 -3.20 -32.12
CA LEU A 108 3.01 -2.31 -33.27
C LEU A 108 4.41 -2.31 -33.94
N PRO A 109 4.52 -1.97 -35.22
CA PRO A 109 5.83 -1.81 -35.86
C PRO A 109 6.58 -0.62 -35.24
N THR A 110 7.90 -0.80 -35.09
CA THR A 110 8.83 0.30 -34.75
C THR A 110 9.44 0.83 -36.04
N VAL A 111 9.57 2.15 -36.15
CA VAL A 111 10.26 2.83 -37.25
C VAL A 111 11.32 3.73 -36.64
N GLN A 112 12.55 3.55 -37.12
CA GLN A 112 13.71 4.36 -36.73
C GLN A 112 14.27 5.10 -37.93
N GLY A 113 14.74 6.32 -37.71
CA GLY A 113 15.45 7.10 -38.70
C GLY A 113 16.93 7.16 -38.34
N ASP A 114 17.78 6.66 -39.22
CA ASP A 114 19.21 6.63 -39.02
C ASP A 114 19.93 7.43 -40.10
N ALA A 115 21.00 8.11 -39.74
CA ALA A 115 21.89 8.76 -40.68
C ALA A 115 23.34 8.40 -40.37
N LYS A 116 23.98 7.71 -41.28
CA LYS A 116 25.35 7.25 -41.08
C LYS A 116 26.27 7.87 -42.15
N TYR A 117 27.41 8.36 -41.72
CA TYR A 117 28.55 8.69 -42.56
C TYR A 117 29.74 7.87 -42.09
N GLN A 118 30.33 7.15 -43.04
CA GLN A 118 31.57 6.41 -42.83
C GLN A 118 32.60 6.80 -43.87
N ARG A 119 33.85 6.84 -43.45
CA ARG A 119 34.97 6.88 -44.40
C ARG A 119 35.81 5.63 -44.17
N GLU A 120 35.79 4.74 -45.16
CA GLU A 120 36.42 3.44 -45.09
C GLU A 120 37.58 3.35 -46.04
N LEU A 121 38.70 2.80 -45.59
CA LEU A 121 39.83 2.41 -46.43
C LEU A 121 39.91 0.89 -46.39
N TYR A 122 39.62 0.26 -47.53
CA TYR A 122 39.72 -1.19 -47.62
C TYR A 122 41.18 -1.62 -47.74
N SER A 123 41.55 -2.66 -47.02
CA SER A 123 42.88 -3.28 -47.09
C SER A 123 43.15 -3.77 -48.51
N GLN A 124 44.28 -3.41 -49.09
CA GLN A 124 44.71 -3.89 -50.42
C GLN A 124 44.92 -5.40 -50.45
N ASN A 125 45.22 -6.03 -49.32
CA ASN A 125 45.37 -7.49 -49.17
C ASN A 125 44.03 -8.22 -48.87
N GLY A 126 42.91 -7.48 -48.77
CA GLY A 126 41.56 -8.02 -48.53
C GLY A 126 40.75 -8.10 -49.81
N ILE A 127 39.43 -7.74 -49.72
CA ILE A 127 38.45 -7.79 -50.83
C ILE A 127 38.92 -6.97 -52.06
N ALA A 128 39.68 -5.93 -51.86
CA ALA A 128 40.24 -5.09 -52.95
C ALA A 128 41.22 -5.88 -53.86
N SER A 129 41.86 -6.91 -53.35
CA SER A 129 42.74 -7.77 -54.14
C SER A 129 41.98 -8.66 -55.15
N LEU A 130 40.74 -9.05 -54.78
CA LEU A 130 39.87 -9.84 -55.67
C LEU A 130 39.35 -9.00 -56.87
N LEU A 131 39.02 -7.72 -56.60
CA LEU A 131 38.61 -6.78 -57.64
C LEU A 131 39.78 -6.47 -58.64
N GLY A 132 41.02 -6.43 -58.13
CA GLY A 132 42.21 -6.27 -58.91
C GLY A 132 42.49 -7.48 -59.85
N GLN A 133 42.10 -8.70 -59.48
CA GLN A 133 42.24 -9.92 -60.30
C GLN A 133 41.16 -10.01 -61.36
N LEU A 134 40.05 -9.33 -61.25
CA LEU A 134 38.96 -9.25 -62.27
C LEU A 134 39.19 -8.15 -63.30
N ALA A 135 40.24 -7.32 -63.11
CA ALA A 135 40.62 -6.34 -64.16
C ALA A 135 41.22 -7.00 -65.38
N PRO A 136 40.91 -6.56 -66.64
CA PRO A 136 41.43 -7.15 -67.88
C PRO A 136 42.97 -7.21 -67.87
N ALA A 137 43.52 -8.39 -68.25
CA ALA A 137 44.95 -8.59 -68.30
C ALA A 137 45.58 -7.60 -69.31
N GLY A 138 46.33 -6.60 -68.82
CA GLY A 138 46.97 -5.57 -69.64
C GLY A 138 47.12 -4.22 -68.98
N SER A 139 46.44 -3.91 -67.86
CA SER A 139 46.63 -2.69 -67.10
C SER A 139 47.68 -2.90 -65.95
N GLY A 140 48.90 -2.49 -66.19
CA GLY A 140 50.09 -2.74 -65.39
C GLY A 140 50.09 -2.07 -63.95
N SER A 141 48.96 -1.87 -63.33
CA SER A 141 48.85 -1.39 -61.95
C SER A 141 47.62 -2.00 -61.29
N SER A 142 47.80 -2.69 -60.14
CA SER A 142 46.70 -3.12 -59.29
C SER A 142 45.88 -1.87 -58.90
N PRO A 143 44.57 -1.85 -59.18
CA PRO A 143 43.76 -0.69 -58.78
C PRO A 143 43.74 -0.56 -57.27
N SER A 144 44.39 0.44 -56.74
CA SER A 144 44.26 0.78 -55.33
C SER A 144 42.92 1.50 -55.11
N ILE A 145 42.02 0.86 -54.40
CA ILE A 145 40.79 1.51 -53.96
C ILE A 145 41.17 2.48 -52.85
N GLY A 146 41.08 3.78 -53.11
CA GLY A 146 41.29 4.82 -52.15
C GLY A 146 40.22 4.79 -51.04
N ALA A 147 40.36 5.63 -50.05
CA ALA A 147 39.31 5.74 -49.02
C ALA A 147 37.99 6.20 -49.62
N LEU A 148 36.95 5.43 -49.39
CA LEU A 148 35.58 5.70 -49.85
C LEU A 148 34.82 6.42 -48.73
N ASN A 149 34.00 7.38 -49.13
CA ASN A 149 33.00 7.95 -48.23
C ASN A 149 31.68 7.22 -48.49
N ASP A 150 30.99 6.89 -47.41
CA ASP A 150 29.70 6.23 -47.49
C ASP A 150 28.68 7.07 -46.68
N TYR A 151 27.62 7.48 -47.34
CA TYR A 151 26.53 8.28 -46.77
C TYR A 151 25.25 7.47 -46.86
N THR A 152 24.71 7.03 -45.73
CA THR A 152 23.54 6.16 -45.64
C THR A 152 22.48 6.68 -44.67
N PRO A 153 21.82 7.85 -44.94
CA PRO A 153 20.60 8.20 -44.23
C PRO A 153 19.42 7.36 -44.69
N GLY A 154 18.55 6.97 -43.71
CA GLY A 154 17.41 6.13 -44.07
C GLY A 154 16.46 5.88 -42.91
N PHE A 155 15.53 4.96 -43.15
CA PHE A 155 14.57 4.47 -42.17
C PHE A 155 14.61 2.95 -42.10
N ASP A 156 14.59 2.43 -40.88
CA ASP A 156 14.44 1.02 -40.60
C ASP A 156 13.10 0.77 -39.92
N ALA A 157 12.35 -0.21 -40.38
CA ALA A 157 11.11 -0.65 -39.78
C ALA A 157 11.23 -2.12 -39.35
N SER A 158 10.77 -2.43 -38.13
CA SER A 158 10.74 -3.79 -37.62
C SER A 158 9.43 -4.03 -36.87
N TRP A 159 8.83 -5.20 -37.12
CA TRP A 159 7.61 -5.63 -36.42
C TRP A 159 7.63 -7.13 -36.16
N GLU A 160 7.50 -7.52 -34.88
CA GLU A 160 7.31 -8.91 -34.48
C GLU A 160 5.83 -9.29 -34.64
N LEU A 161 5.56 -10.32 -35.43
CA LEU A 161 4.21 -10.90 -35.46
C LEU A 161 4.04 -11.85 -34.30
N ASP A 162 3.21 -11.46 -33.34
CA ASP A 162 2.99 -12.21 -32.08
C ASP A 162 2.08 -13.44 -32.33
N LEU A 163 2.60 -14.45 -33.03
CA LEU A 163 1.86 -15.67 -33.35
C LEU A 163 1.63 -16.56 -32.15
N TRP A 164 2.55 -16.56 -31.17
CA TRP A 164 2.56 -17.44 -30.01
C TRP A 164 2.11 -16.76 -28.71
N GLY A 165 1.79 -15.47 -28.79
CA GLY A 165 1.29 -14.71 -27.66
C GLY A 165 2.35 -14.19 -26.72
N ARG A 166 3.62 -14.12 -27.11
CA ARG A 166 4.69 -13.57 -26.28
C ARG A 166 4.40 -12.13 -25.83
N VAL A 167 4.06 -11.26 -26.77
CA VAL A 167 3.75 -9.85 -26.48
C VAL A 167 2.43 -9.72 -25.73
N ARG A 168 1.42 -10.48 -26.13
CA ARG A 168 0.12 -10.53 -25.42
C ARG A 168 0.27 -10.96 -23.95
N ARG A 169 1.13 -11.96 -23.66
CA ARG A 169 1.45 -12.36 -22.27
C ARG A 169 2.21 -11.29 -21.50
N GLN A 170 3.08 -10.52 -22.16
CA GLN A 170 3.74 -9.36 -21.54
C GLN A 170 2.73 -8.26 -21.20
N VAL A 171 1.77 -7.99 -22.07
CA VAL A 171 0.69 -7.04 -21.83
C VAL A 171 -0.22 -7.54 -20.69
N GLU A 172 -0.58 -8.82 -20.68
CA GLU A 172 -1.35 -9.46 -19.59
C GLU A 172 -0.62 -9.32 -18.24
N ALA A 173 0.68 -9.59 -18.19
CA ALA A 173 1.47 -9.38 -16.99
C ALA A 173 1.45 -7.91 -16.53
N ALA A 174 1.57 -6.97 -17.47
CA ALA A 174 1.52 -5.55 -17.19
C ALA A 174 0.11 -5.08 -16.73
N ASP A 175 -0.97 -5.65 -17.27
CA ASP A 175 -2.34 -5.40 -16.83
C ASP A 175 -2.53 -5.89 -15.39
N ALA A 176 -2.04 -7.06 -15.03
CA ALA A 176 -2.04 -7.57 -13.67
C ALA A 176 -1.20 -6.69 -12.71
N GLN A 177 -0.10 -6.10 -13.18
CA GLN A 177 0.68 -5.12 -12.39
C GLN A 177 -0.11 -3.82 -12.12
N ILE A 178 -0.96 -3.37 -13.05
CA ILE A 178 -1.87 -2.23 -12.79
C ILE A 178 -2.86 -2.59 -11.68
N GLU A 179 -3.47 -3.77 -11.73
CA GLU A 179 -4.37 -4.25 -10.67
C GLU A 179 -3.66 -4.30 -9.32
N ALA A 180 -2.42 -4.80 -9.28
CA ALA A 180 -1.61 -4.82 -8.07
C ALA A 180 -1.33 -3.41 -7.53
N ALA A 181 -1.07 -2.42 -8.40
CA ALA A 181 -0.84 -1.02 -8.00
C ALA A 181 -2.14 -0.36 -7.50
N GLU A 182 -3.28 -0.66 -8.09
CA GLU A 182 -4.60 -0.19 -7.62
C GLU A 182 -4.93 -0.73 -6.23
N ASP A 183 -4.70 -2.02 -6.00
CA ASP A 183 -4.93 -2.64 -4.70
C ASP A 183 -3.90 -2.18 -3.65
N GLN A 184 -2.66 -1.87 -4.05
CA GLN A 184 -1.68 -1.21 -3.17
C GLN A 184 -2.18 0.18 -2.71
N ARG A 185 -2.78 0.96 -3.61
CA ARG A 185 -3.38 2.25 -3.24
C ARG A 185 -4.54 2.08 -2.26
N ARG A 186 -5.40 1.07 -2.48
CA ARG A 186 -6.50 0.73 -1.55
C ARG A 186 -5.99 0.32 -0.18
N ASP A 187 -4.91 -0.47 -0.12
CA ASP A 187 -4.25 -0.91 1.11
C ASP A 187 -3.64 0.28 1.90
N THR A 188 -2.95 1.19 1.18
CA THR A 188 -2.46 2.44 1.75
C THR A 188 -3.58 3.22 2.42
N LEU A 189 -4.72 3.30 1.76
CA LEU A 189 -5.87 4.01 2.24
C LEU A 189 -6.52 3.38 3.47
N VAL A 190 -6.74 2.05 3.49
CA VAL A 190 -7.22 1.33 4.68
C VAL A 190 -6.31 1.60 5.88
N SER A 191 -5.00 1.64 5.63
CA SER A 191 -4.01 1.93 6.66
C SER A 191 -4.10 3.37 7.16
N LEU A 192 -4.24 4.34 6.27
CA LEU A 192 -4.38 5.77 6.61
C LEU A 192 -5.65 6.06 7.42
N LEU A 193 -6.78 5.49 7.02
CA LEU A 193 -8.04 5.63 7.76
C LEU A 193 -7.91 5.08 9.18
N ALA A 194 -7.31 3.90 9.35
CA ALA A 194 -7.07 3.34 10.67
C ALA A 194 -6.09 4.19 11.50
N GLU A 195 -5.12 4.83 10.87
CA GLU A 195 -4.15 5.72 11.52
C GLU A 195 -4.82 7.02 12.00
N VAL A 196 -5.61 7.67 11.15
CA VAL A 196 -6.38 8.86 11.55
C VAL A 196 -7.30 8.56 12.73
N ALA A 197 -8.06 7.45 12.68
CA ALA A 197 -8.93 7.06 13.77
C ALA A 197 -8.16 6.80 15.07
N ARG A 198 -7.03 6.08 14.99
CA ARG A 198 -6.15 5.78 16.13
C ARG A 198 -5.62 7.07 16.76
N ASP A 199 -5.03 7.96 15.96
CA ASP A 199 -4.39 9.18 16.45
C ASP A 199 -5.44 10.14 17.02
N TYR A 200 -6.62 10.21 16.42
CA TYR A 200 -7.75 10.98 16.95
C TYR A 200 -8.24 10.42 18.30
N ILE A 201 -8.39 9.11 18.43
CA ILE A 201 -8.78 8.45 19.68
C ILE A 201 -7.72 8.68 20.76
N GLN A 202 -6.43 8.59 20.43
CA GLN A 202 -5.31 8.88 21.33
C GLN A 202 -5.31 10.35 21.77
N LEU A 203 -5.60 11.29 20.86
CA LEU A 203 -5.79 12.70 21.20
C LEU A 203 -6.88 12.89 22.25
N ARG A 204 -8.05 12.28 22.03
CA ARG A 204 -9.16 12.37 23.00
C ARG A 204 -8.82 11.72 24.34
N GLY A 205 -8.02 10.65 24.30
CA GLY A 205 -7.47 10.01 25.49
C GLY A 205 -6.52 10.93 26.26
N ALA A 206 -5.57 11.57 25.61
CA ALA A 206 -4.65 12.53 26.22
C ALA A 206 -5.42 13.70 26.85
N GLN A 207 -6.42 14.24 26.16
CA GLN A 207 -7.29 15.29 26.70
C GLN A 207 -8.10 14.84 27.91
N ALA A 208 -8.60 13.62 27.93
CA ALA A 208 -9.30 13.04 29.08
C ALA A 208 -8.37 12.85 30.29
N LEU A 209 -7.13 12.38 30.06
CA LEU A 209 -6.11 12.26 31.11
C LEU A 209 -5.69 13.62 31.63
N LEU A 210 -5.53 14.62 30.78
CA LEU A 210 -5.21 15.99 31.17
C LEU A 210 -6.32 16.61 32.06
N ASN A 211 -7.58 16.41 31.65
CA ASN A 211 -8.71 16.88 32.43
C ASN A 211 -8.78 16.19 33.79
N ASN A 212 -8.62 14.86 33.85
CA ASN A 212 -8.55 14.13 35.10
C ASN A 212 -7.40 14.62 36.01
N ALA A 213 -6.22 14.87 35.43
CA ALA A 213 -5.10 15.39 36.21
C ALA A 213 -5.40 16.78 36.78
N LYS A 214 -6.02 17.69 36.01
CA LYS A 214 -6.41 19.04 36.45
C LYS A 214 -7.51 18.99 37.55
N GLU A 215 -8.49 18.10 37.40
CA GLU A 215 -9.52 17.90 38.45
C GLU A 215 -8.92 17.35 39.74
N ASN A 216 -8.05 16.33 39.61
CA ASN A 216 -7.37 15.77 40.80
C ASN A 216 -6.42 16.79 41.45
N LEU A 217 -5.69 17.61 40.65
CA LEU A 217 -4.84 18.67 41.18
C LEU A 217 -5.62 19.63 42.05
N LYS A 218 -6.83 20.06 41.64
CA LYS A 218 -7.70 20.92 42.43
C LYS A 218 -8.08 20.25 43.75
N VAL A 219 -8.47 18.99 43.70
CA VAL A 219 -8.85 18.21 44.88
C VAL A 219 -7.67 18.04 45.85
N GLU A 220 -6.45 17.84 45.36
CA GLU A 220 -5.25 17.74 46.20
C GLU A 220 -4.83 19.12 46.77
N GLN A 221 -5.02 20.21 46.01
CA GLN A 221 -4.82 21.57 46.54
C GLN A 221 -5.76 21.89 47.65
N ASP A 222 -7.07 21.59 47.52
CA ASP A 222 -8.05 21.77 48.58
C ASP A 222 -7.69 20.97 49.84
N LEU A 223 -7.15 19.75 49.66
CA LEU A 223 -6.69 18.92 50.79
C LEU A 223 -5.43 19.47 51.45
N LEU A 224 -4.48 20.00 50.69
CA LEU A 224 -3.29 20.68 51.24
C LEU A 224 -3.68 21.89 52.05
N ASP A 225 -4.60 22.74 51.59
CA ASP A 225 -5.05 23.93 52.30
C ASP A 225 -5.82 23.58 53.61
N LEU A 226 -6.61 22.52 53.56
CA LEU A 226 -7.24 21.97 54.76
C LEU A 226 -6.19 21.50 55.79
N THR A 227 -5.17 20.77 55.34
CA THR A 227 -4.10 20.24 56.20
C THR A 227 -3.27 21.36 56.80
N ARG A 228 -2.94 22.43 56.06
CA ARG A 228 -2.30 23.65 56.59
C ARG A 228 -3.14 24.32 57.67
N THR A 229 -4.42 24.51 57.43
CA THR A 229 -5.34 25.10 58.42
C THR A 229 -5.41 24.28 59.71
N ARG A 230 -5.37 22.94 59.60
CA ARG A 230 -5.34 22.04 60.79
C ARG A 230 -4.02 22.12 61.53
N GLN A 231 -2.88 22.27 60.83
CA GLN A 231 -1.57 22.44 61.43
C GLN A 231 -1.52 23.75 62.24
N GLU A 232 -2.00 24.87 61.68
CA GLU A 232 -2.10 26.16 62.40
C GLU A 232 -2.89 26.07 63.70
N LYS A 233 -3.87 25.18 63.73
CA LYS A 233 -4.69 24.88 64.92
C LYS A 233 -4.09 23.81 65.82
N GLY A 234 -2.89 23.29 65.51
CA GLY A 234 -2.23 22.23 66.28
C GLY A 234 -2.88 20.84 66.18
N LEU A 235 -3.75 20.62 65.18
CA LEU A 235 -4.52 19.37 64.99
C LEU A 235 -3.84 18.35 64.10
N THR A 236 -2.74 18.71 63.45
CA THR A 236 -1.94 17.82 62.56
C THR A 236 -0.47 18.23 62.58
N THR A 237 0.40 17.42 61.98
CA THR A 237 1.85 17.61 61.99
C THR A 237 2.37 18.32 60.72
N GLY A 238 3.59 18.93 60.80
CA GLY A 238 4.26 19.45 59.62
C GLY A 238 4.55 18.36 58.58
N LEU A 239 4.75 17.11 59.02
CA LEU A 239 4.92 15.98 58.12
C LEU A 239 3.70 15.77 57.18
N ASP A 240 2.49 15.96 57.73
CA ASP A 240 1.27 15.80 56.92
C ASP A 240 1.13 16.90 55.87
N VAL A 241 1.55 18.14 56.20
CA VAL A 241 1.58 19.25 55.25
C VAL A 241 2.58 19.00 54.10
N GLU A 242 3.79 18.55 54.46
CA GLU A 242 4.81 18.24 53.42
C GLU A 242 4.39 17.04 52.57
N ASN A 243 3.77 16.03 53.12
CA ASN A 243 3.20 14.91 52.34
C ASN A 243 2.08 15.37 51.38
N ALA A 244 1.19 16.27 51.84
CA ALA A 244 0.16 16.85 50.99
C ALA A 244 0.76 17.72 49.87
N ALA A 245 1.78 18.52 50.18
CA ALA A 245 2.49 19.34 49.21
C ALA A 245 3.18 18.45 48.14
N ALA A 246 3.87 17.39 48.56
CA ALA A 246 4.50 16.43 47.66
C ALA A 246 3.47 15.75 46.73
N GLN A 247 2.27 15.44 47.21
CA GLN A 247 1.19 14.88 46.41
C GLN A 247 0.68 15.88 45.36
N VAL A 248 0.48 17.15 45.71
CA VAL A 248 0.12 18.22 44.80
C VAL A 248 1.16 18.35 43.66
N ASP A 249 2.45 18.38 44.00
CA ASP A 249 3.53 18.49 43.00
C ASP A 249 3.65 17.21 42.15
N GLY A 250 3.41 16.05 42.73
CA GLY A 250 3.33 14.78 41.98
C GLY A 250 2.23 14.79 40.91
N VAL A 251 1.02 15.27 41.24
CA VAL A 251 -0.07 15.39 40.25
C VAL A 251 0.25 16.49 39.22
N ARG A 252 0.82 17.63 39.66
CA ARG A 252 1.22 18.74 38.79
C ARG A 252 2.26 18.27 37.75
N ALA A 253 3.19 17.42 38.15
CA ALA A 253 4.22 16.87 37.25
C ALA A 253 3.69 15.98 36.14
N LEU A 254 2.47 15.44 36.21
CA LEU A 254 1.85 14.66 35.14
C LEU A 254 1.31 15.53 33.99
N ILE A 255 0.92 16.78 34.29
CA ILE A 255 0.22 17.66 33.34
C ILE A 255 1.06 17.93 32.10
N PRO A 256 2.36 18.33 32.16
CA PRO A 256 3.16 18.57 30.97
C PRO A 256 3.28 17.36 30.04
N GLY A 257 3.32 16.15 30.60
CA GLY A 257 3.36 14.92 29.81
C GLY A 257 2.09 14.69 28.99
N PHE A 258 0.92 15.00 29.57
CA PHE A 258 -0.35 14.89 28.83
C PHE A 258 -0.52 16.03 27.80
N GLU A 259 -0.04 17.23 28.09
CA GLU A 259 -0.01 18.35 27.14
C GLU A 259 0.92 18.06 25.95
N GLN A 260 2.05 17.40 26.19
CA GLN A 260 2.95 16.92 25.15
C GLN A 260 2.23 15.87 24.28
N GLN A 261 1.59 14.86 24.86
CA GLN A 261 0.85 13.84 24.13
C GLN A 261 -0.26 14.46 23.26
N GLU A 262 -1.01 15.43 23.80
CA GLU A 262 -2.02 16.17 23.04
C GLU A 262 -1.40 16.86 21.81
N ALA A 263 -0.30 17.58 22.00
CA ALA A 263 0.38 18.28 20.92
C ALA A 263 0.95 17.33 19.85
N GLU A 264 1.52 16.20 20.28
CA GLU A 264 2.04 15.17 19.35
C GLU A 264 0.92 14.58 18.48
N GLN A 265 -0.24 14.26 19.06
CA GLN A 265 -1.36 13.72 18.28
C GLN A 265 -1.96 14.77 17.33
N ILE A 266 -2.04 16.04 17.72
CA ILE A 266 -2.47 17.12 16.82
C ILE A 266 -1.49 17.26 15.65
N ASN A 267 -0.19 17.14 15.89
CA ASN A 267 0.82 17.23 14.83
C ASN A 267 0.78 15.99 13.91
N ALA A 268 0.58 14.79 14.44
CA ALA A 268 0.42 13.57 13.64
C ALA A 268 -0.79 13.68 12.71
N LEU A 269 -1.94 14.10 13.22
CA LEU A 269 -3.13 14.33 12.41
C LEU A 269 -2.94 15.46 11.38
N SER A 270 -2.19 16.52 11.73
CA SER A 270 -1.88 17.62 10.81
C SER A 270 -1.03 17.11 9.64
N LEU A 271 -0.01 16.28 9.92
CA LEU A 271 0.84 15.66 8.90
C LEU A 271 0.04 14.77 7.94
N LEU A 272 -0.87 13.94 8.48
CA LEU A 272 -1.72 13.07 7.66
C LEU A 272 -2.63 13.85 6.70
N LEU A 273 -2.97 15.11 7.04
CA LEU A 273 -3.81 16.00 6.23
C LEU A 273 -3.03 17.02 5.39
N ASP A 274 -1.72 16.83 5.24
CA ASP A 274 -0.84 17.78 4.51
C ASP A 274 -0.91 19.22 5.06
N LEU A 275 -0.92 19.35 6.39
CA LEU A 275 -0.95 20.62 7.09
C LEU A 275 0.34 20.86 7.88
N PRO A 276 0.75 22.12 8.07
CA PRO A 276 1.92 22.43 8.90
C PRO A 276 1.69 22.02 10.36
N PRO A 277 2.75 21.87 11.17
CA PRO A 277 2.63 21.60 12.60
C PRO A 277 1.62 22.54 13.28
N ASN A 278 0.78 21.98 14.16
CA ASN A 278 -0.33 22.66 14.80
C ASN A 278 -1.46 23.15 13.85
N GLY A 279 -1.49 22.75 12.59
CA GLY A 279 -2.51 23.19 11.62
C GLY A 279 -3.95 22.87 12.06
N LEU A 280 -4.13 21.79 12.81
CA LEU A 280 -5.43 21.38 13.37
C LEU A 280 -5.67 21.87 14.81
N ARG A 281 -4.74 22.60 15.44
CA ARG A 281 -4.87 23.00 16.85
C ARG A 281 -6.14 23.79 17.11
N GLY A 282 -6.49 24.75 16.25
CA GLY A 282 -7.71 25.58 16.41
C GLY A 282 -9.00 24.76 16.40
N GLU A 283 -8.99 23.62 15.69
CA GLU A 283 -10.14 22.72 15.57
C GLU A 283 -10.20 21.66 16.67
N LEU A 284 -9.05 21.14 17.14
CA LEU A 284 -8.96 19.96 17.99
C LEU A 284 -8.57 20.24 19.45
N VAL A 285 -8.07 21.42 19.79
CA VAL A 285 -7.68 21.80 21.18
C VAL A 285 -8.86 21.77 22.16
N ARG A 286 -10.09 21.95 21.68
CA ARG A 286 -11.26 21.81 22.53
C ARG A 286 -11.45 20.34 22.89
N ALA A 287 -11.35 20.05 24.19
CA ALA A 287 -11.51 18.69 24.70
C ALA A 287 -12.88 18.09 24.32
N GLY A 288 -12.84 16.80 23.98
CA GLY A 288 -14.02 15.99 23.70
C GLY A 288 -13.92 14.64 24.37
N ALA A 289 -15.02 13.93 24.47
CA ALA A 289 -15.01 12.57 24.98
C ALA A 289 -14.27 11.62 24.04
N VAL A 290 -13.69 10.56 24.59
CA VAL A 290 -13.19 9.43 23.78
C VAL A 290 -14.38 8.84 23.01
N PRO A 291 -14.30 8.69 21.66
CA PRO A 291 -15.39 8.17 20.84
C PRO A 291 -15.87 6.81 21.36
N PRO A 292 -17.18 6.64 21.63
CA PRO A 292 -17.71 5.40 22.18
C PRO A 292 -17.74 4.30 21.11
N THR A 293 -17.54 3.07 21.55
CA THR A 293 -17.71 1.89 20.67
C THR A 293 -19.18 1.56 20.51
N PRO A 294 -19.61 1.06 19.31
CA PRO A 294 -21.00 0.68 19.07
C PRO A 294 -21.40 -0.55 19.89
N ALA A 295 -22.67 -0.66 20.25
CA ALA A 295 -23.19 -1.84 20.96
C ALA A 295 -23.10 -3.13 20.13
N ARG A 296 -23.02 -3.03 18.80
CA ARG A 296 -22.84 -4.15 17.88
C ARG A 296 -21.79 -3.81 16.84
N ALA A 297 -20.71 -4.61 16.78
CA ALA A 297 -19.64 -4.51 15.80
C ALA A 297 -19.87 -5.53 14.67
N PRO A 298 -20.18 -5.11 13.43
CA PRO A 298 -20.27 -6.01 12.29
C PRO A 298 -18.87 -6.47 11.87
N ILE A 299 -18.65 -7.80 11.72
CA ILE A 299 -17.34 -8.38 11.38
C ILE A 299 -17.35 -9.27 10.13
N GLY A 300 -18.52 -9.59 9.54
CA GLY A 300 -18.61 -10.45 8.37
C GLY A 300 -18.20 -11.92 8.64
N VAL A 301 -17.72 -12.59 7.59
CA VAL A 301 -17.23 -13.98 7.62
C VAL A 301 -15.82 -14.06 7.01
N PRO A 302 -14.98 -15.07 7.40
CA PRO A 302 -13.61 -15.20 6.89
C PRO A 302 -13.50 -15.26 5.37
N SER A 303 -14.39 -15.95 4.68
CA SER A 303 -14.37 -16.08 3.22
C SER A 303 -14.50 -14.75 2.46
N GLU A 304 -15.03 -13.69 3.09
CA GLU A 304 -15.13 -12.38 2.51
C GLU A 304 -13.77 -11.63 2.51
N LEU A 305 -12.81 -12.03 3.37
CA LEU A 305 -11.50 -11.36 3.45
C LEU A 305 -10.77 -11.36 2.10
N ALA A 306 -10.79 -12.48 1.38
CA ALA A 306 -10.13 -12.59 0.08
C ALA A 306 -10.65 -11.58 -0.97
N ARG A 307 -11.91 -11.16 -0.83
CA ARG A 307 -12.51 -10.16 -1.73
C ARG A 307 -12.37 -8.73 -1.22
N ARG A 308 -12.28 -8.54 0.10
CA ARG A 308 -12.33 -7.23 0.73
C ARG A 308 -10.95 -6.66 1.02
N ARG A 309 -9.98 -7.50 1.41
CA ARG A 309 -8.63 -7.04 1.77
C ARG A 309 -7.81 -6.73 0.53
N PRO A 310 -7.38 -5.47 0.36
CA PRO A 310 -6.60 -5.08 -0.81
C PRO A 310 -5.23 -5.75 -0.87
N ASP A 311 -4.60 -6.09 0.27
CA ASP A 311 -3.31 -6.80 0.32
C ASP A 311 -3.42 -8.23 -0.25
N ILE A 312 -4.53 -8.93 -0.02
CA ILE A 312 -4.79 -10.25 -0.61
C ILE A 312 -4.98 -10.12 -2.12
N ARG A 313 -5.79 -9.16 -2.57
CA ARG A 313 -6.04 -8.90 -3.99
C ARG A 313 -4.77 -8.50 -4.72
N ARG A 314 -3.92 -7.67 -4.10
CA ARG A 314 -2.60 -7.33 -4.63
C ARG A 314 -1.72 -8.57 -4.82
N ALA A 315 -1.67 -9.47 -3.82
CA ALA A 315 -0.91 -10.70 -3.91
C ALA A 315 -1.46 -11.65 -5.00
N GLU A 316 -2.78 -11.68 -5.21
CA GLU A 316 -3.43 -12.41 -6.31
C GLU A 316 -3.03 -11.83 -7.67
N ALA A 317 -3.09 -10.51 -7.84
CA ALA A 317 -2.67 -9.85 -9.08
C ALA A 317 -1.18 -10.06 -9.39
N GLN A 318 -0.32 -10.06 -8.36
CA GLN A 318 1.10 -10.39 -8.53
C GLN A 318 1.31 -11.85 -8.98
N LEU A 319 0.55 -12.80 -8.43
CA LEU A 319 0.57 -14.19 -8.89
C LEU A 319 0.09 -14.32 -10.33
N HIS A 320 -0.93 -13.56 -10.74
CA HIS A 320 -1.38 -13.47 -12.12
C HIS A 320 -0.26 -13.00 -13.04
N ALA A 321 0.43 -11.91 -12.71
CA ALA A 321 1.56 -11.39 -13.50
C ALA A 321 2.65 -12.46 -13.69
N GLN A 322 3.07 -13.14 -12.62
CA GLN A 322 4.07 -14.20 -12.70
C GLN A 322 3.60 -15.43 -13.50
N THR A 323 2.30 -15.69 -13.51
CA THR A 323 1.74 -16.76 -14.36
C THR A 323 1.80 -16.40 -15.85
N ALA A 324 1.52 -15.14 -16.19
CA ALA A 324 1.65 -14.64 -17.56
C ALA A 324 3.12 -14.65 -18.03
N ASP A 325 4.08 -14.35 -17.15
CA ASP A 325 5.52 -14.39 -17.44
C ASP A 325 6.03 -15.81 -17.77
N ILE A 326 5.40 -16.88 -17.24
CA ILE A 326 5.66 -18.24 -17.71
C ILE A 326 5.30 -18.37 -19.20
N GLY A 327 4.16 -17.79 -19.62
CA GLY A 327 3.75 -17.78 -21.02
C GLY A 327 4.76 -17.08 -21.93
N VAL A 328 5.33 -15.94 -21.48
CA VAL A 328 6.43 -15.25 -22.18
C VAL A 328 7.64 -16.18 -22.35
N SER A 329 8.03 -16.88 -21.27
CA SER A 329 9.18 -17.80 -21.27
C SER A 329 8.93 -19.04 -22.13
N VAL A 330 7.71 -19.56 -22.18
CA VAL A 330 7.30 -20.67 -23.06
C VAL A 330 7.34 -20.22 -24.52
N ALA A 331 6.85 -19.03 -24.83
CA ALA A 331 6.85 -18.49 -26.20
C ALA A 331 8.26 -18.36 -26.79
N ALA A 332 9.28 -18.16 -25.95
CA ALA A 332 10.68 -18.05 -26.39
C ALA A 332 11.24 -19.36 -27.01
N PHE A 333 10.58 -20.51 -26.85
CA PHE A 333 10.97 -21.78 -27.50
C PHE A 333 10.44 -21.90 -28.91
N TYR A 334 9.52 -21.04 -29.35
CA TYR A 334 8.88 -21.07 -30.63
C TYR A 334 9.57 -20.14 -31.64
N PRO A 335 9.38 -20.37 -32.95
CA PRO A 335 9.95 -19.48 -33.98
C PRO A 335 9.42 -18.05 -33.83
N THR A 336 10.30 -17.06 -33.80
CA THR A 336 9.92 -15.65 -33.94
C THR A 336 9.79 -15.26 -35.39
N VAL A 337 8.71 -14.61 -35.77
CA VAL A 337 8.45 -14.10 -37.12
C VAL A 337 8.47 -12.58 -37.05
N GLN A 338 9.38 -11.98 -37.82
CA GLN A 338 9.52 -10.53 -37.89
C GLN A 338 9.34 -10.04 -39.33
N LEU A 339 8.67 -8.92 -39.51
CA LEU A 339 8.65 -8.15 -40.74
C LEU A 339 9.67 -7.03 -40.59
N ASN A 340 10.67 -7.05 -41.48
CA ASN A 340 11.71 -6.03 -41.52
C ASN A 340 11.61 -5.26 -42.83
N GLY A 341 11.86 -3.95 -42.76
CA GLY A 341 11.91 -3.08 -43.90
C GLY A 341 12.97 -2.02 -43.72
N THR A 342 13.78 -1.80 -44.74
CA THR A 342 14.76 -0.69 -44.78
C THR A 342 14.53 0.14 -46.02
N LEU A 343 14.61 1.43 -45.88
CA LEU A 343 14.60 2.40 -46.98
C LEU A 343 15.70 3.40 -46.72
N VAL A 344 16.78 3.30 -47.49
CA VAL A 344 17.97 4.16 -47.33
C VAL A 344 18.34 4.85 -48.62
N LEU A 345 19.01 5.97 -48.51
CA LEU A 345 19.76 6.60 -49.57
C LEU A 345 21.22 6.20 -49.41
N ASP A 346 21.79 5.49 -50.36
CA ASP A 346 23.17 5.01 -50.32
C ASP A 346 23.99 5.70 -51.41
N SER A 347 25.07 6.40 -51.02
CA SER A 347 25.92 7.09 -52.01
C SER A 347 27.34 7.30 -51.45
N LEU A 348 28.31 7.04 -52.34
CA LEU A 348 29.72 7.32 -52.09
C LEU A 348 30.07 8.82 -52.19
N THR A 349 29.17 9.64 -52.74
CA THR A 349 29.37 11.09 -52.89
C THR A 349 28.15 11.85 -52.37
N PHE A 350 28.35 12.88 -51.59
CA PHE A 350 27.27 13.68 -51.02
C PHE A 350 26.35 14.32 -52.06
N ASN A 351 26.93 14.74 -53.21
CA ASN A 351 26.17 15.38 -54.33
C ASN A 351 25.17 14.44 -54.99
N ASN A 352 25.39 13.15 -54.92
CA ASN A 352 24.51 12.14 -55.53
C ASN A 352 23.49 11.57 -54.55
N LEU A 353 23.66 11.85 -53.26
CA LEU A 353 22.84 11.26 -52.22
C LEU A 353 21.34 11.43 -52.42
N TRP A 354 20.91 12.59 -52.89
CA TRP A 354 19.50 12.94 -53.10
C TRP A 354 18.95 12.57 -54.48
N LYS A 355 19.68 11.79 -55.27
CA LYS A 355 19.19 11.28 -56.56
C LYS A 355 18.36 10.03 -56.38
N GLY A 356 17.33 9.85 -57.19
CA GLY A 356 16.51 8.62 -57.18
C GLY A 356 17.31 7.33 -57.40
N SER A 357 18.49 7.43 -58.05
CA SER A 357 19.41 6.28 -58.25
C SER A 357 20.16 5.87 -56.98
N SER A 358 20.10 6.66 -55.92
CA SER A 358 20.68 6.31 -54.60
C SER A 358 19.67 5.67 -53.64
N VAL A 359 18.41 5.52 -54.08
CA VAL A 359 17.37 4.85 -53.28
C VAL A 359 17.61 3.35 -53.25
N GLN A 360 17.79 2.80 -52.09
CA GLN A 360 17.85 1.36 -51.84
C GLN A 360 16.76 0.97 -50.84
N TYR A 361 16.04 -0.10 -51.09
CA TYR A 361 15.07 -0.64 -50.17
C TYR A 361 15.16 -2.16 -50.06
N GLN A 362 14.84 -2.66 -48.89
CA GLN A 362 14.68 -4.08 -48.62
C GLN A 362 13.46 -4.26 -47.73
N ALA A 363 12.60 -5.21 -48.05
CA ALA A 363 11.46 -5.55 -47.19
C ALA A 363 11.17 -7.05 -47.31
N GLY A 364 10.88 -7.67 -46.18
CA GLY A 364 10.53 -9.08 -46.15
C GLY A 364 10.36 -9.66 -44.76
N PRO A 365 9.71 -10.83 -44.66
CA PRO A 365 9.66 -11.57 -43.40
C PRO A 365 10.98 -12.28 -43.12
N SER A 366 11.34 -12.34 -41.84
CA SER A 366 12.41 -13.20 -41.32
C SER A 366 11.85 -14.12 -40.25
N VAL A 367 12.33 -15.36 -40.22
CA VAL A 367 11.94 -16.35 -39.20
C VAL A 367 13.21 -16.83 -38.51
N SER A 368 13.21 -16.74 -37.18
CA SER A 368 14.31 -17.20 -36.33
C SER A 368 13.80 -18.25 -35.36
N LEU A 369 14.44 -19.42 -35.31
CA LEU A 369 14.16 -20.50 -34.37
C LEU A 369 15.43 -20.84 -33.60
N PRO A 370 15.44 -20.73 -32.24
CA PRO A 370 16.59 -21.16 -31.44
C PRO A 370 16.68 -22.68 -31.43
N ILE A 371 17.73 -23.26 -32.07
CA ILE A 371 17.95 -24.71 -32.11
C ILE A 371 18.76 -25.18 -30.89
N PHE A 372 19.77 -24.41 -30.49
CA PHE A 372 20.63 -24.74 -29.37
C PHE A 372 21.16 -23.49 -28.70
N GLU A 373 20.84 -23.34 -27.40
CA GLU A 373 21.26 -22.20 -26.57
C GLU A 373 21.92 -22.64 -25.24
N GLY A 374 22.54 -23.82 -25.19
CA GLY A 374 23.27 -24.31 -24.04
C GLY A 374 22.43 -24.44 -22.75
N GLY A 375 21.10 -24.62 -22.89
CA GLY A 375 20.19 -24.74 -21.74
C GLY A 375 19.60 -23.40 -21.24
N LYS A 376 19.95 -22.25 -21.83
CA LYS A 376 19.50 -20.92 -21.39
C LYS A 376 17.98 -20.80 -21.32
N LEU A 377 17.26 -21.15 -22.40
CA LEU A 377 15.78 -21.06 -22.44
C LEU A 377 15.13 -21.96 -21.39
N LYS A 378 15.66 -23.18 -21.17
CA LYS A 378 15.16 -24.05 -20.12
C LYS A 378 15.35 -23.43 -18.73
N SER A 379 16.52 -22.85 -18.48
CA SER A 379 16.81 -22.20 -17.18
C SER A 379 15.90 -20.97 -16.95
N ILE A 380 15.62 -20.19 -17.99
CA ILE A 380 14.70 -19.04 -17.91
C ILE A 380 13.27 -19.53 -17.59
N LEU A 381 12.80 -20.58 -18.25
CA LEU A 381 11.47 -21.15 -17.96
C LEU A 381 11.38 -21.70 -16.53
N GLU A 382 12.38 -22.43 -16.06
CA GLU A 382 12.37 -22.93 -14.68
C GLU A 382 12.48 -21.79 -13.64
N LEU A 383 13.20 -20.71 -13.97
CA LEU A 383 13.20 -19.49 -13.15
C LEU A 383 11.80 -18.87 -13.06
N SER A 384 11.10 -18.69 -14.17
CA SER A 384 9.73 -18.14 -14.19
C SER A 384 8.75 -19.01 -13.40
N LYS A 385 8.87 -20.35 -13.51
CA LYS A 385 8.08 -21.28 -12.70
C LYS A 385 8.36 -21.15 -11.21
N ALA A 386 9.63 -21.01 -10.81
CA ALA A 386 10.01 -20.81 -9.41
C ALA A 386 9.47 -19.49 -8.87
N GLN A 387 9.53 -18.42 -9.65
CA GLN A 387 8.96 -17.10 -9.29
C GLN A 387 7.43 -17.16 -9.13
N GLN A 388 6.74 -17.88 -10.02
CA GLN A 388 5.30 -18.11 -9.88
C GLN A 388 4.97 -18.91 -8.61
N GLN A 389 5.72 -19.94 -8.28
CA GLN A 389 5.55 -20.70 -7.03
C GLN A 389 5.82 -19.84 -5.80
N GLU A 390 6.84 -18.98 -5.83
CA GLU A 390 7.12 -18.00 -4.78
C GLU A 390 5.92 -17.05 -4.57
N ALA A 391 5.35 -16.52 -5.66
CA ALA A 391 4.16 -15.66 -5.62
C ALA A 391 2.94 -16.40 -5.07
N ALA A 392 2.75 -17.69 -5.40
CA ALA A 392 1.67 -18.52 -4.85
C ALA A 392 1.82 -18.74 -3.33
N ILE A 393 3.04 -18.97 -2.86
CA ILE A 393 3.34 -19.08 -1.43
C ILE A 393 3.11 -17.73 -0.73
N ALA A 394 3.52 -16.61 -1.34
CA ALA A 394 3.29 -15.27 -0.82
C ALA A 394 1.79 -14.96 -0.69
N TYR A 395 0.99 -15.30 -1.71
CA TYR A 395 -0.47 -15.19 -1.65
C TYR A 395 -1.05 -15.98 -0.47
N HIS A 396 -0.69 -17.27 -0.36
CA HIS A 396 -1.18 -18.12 0.74
C HIS A 396 -0.79 -17.57 2.11
N LYS A 397 0.45 -17.10 2.27
CA LYS A 397 0.94 -16.44 3.49
C LYS A 397 0.11 -15.20 3.83
N THR A 398 -0.19 -14.35 2.84
CA THR A 398 -1.00 -13.14 3.03
C THR A 398 -2.41 -13.48 3.49
N VAL A 399 -3.04 -14.50 2.91
CA VAL A 399 -4.37 -14.99 3.33
C VAL A 399 -4.37 -15.49 4.77
N LEU A 400 -3.37 -16.30 5.15
CA LEU A 400 -3.25 -16.79 6.53
C LEU A 400 -3.00 -15.64 7.51
N GLN A 401 -2.11 -14.71 7.18
CA GLN A 401 -1.81 -13.54 8.01
C GLN A 401 -3.08 -12.71 8.24
N ALA A 402 -3.84 -12.47 7.18
CA ALA A 402 -5.11 -11.75 7.25
C ALA A 402 -6.11 -12.40 8.21
N TRP A 403 -6.21 -13.72 8.19
CA TRP A 403 -7.07 -14.44 9.12
C TRP A 403 -6.59 -14.31 10.57
N HIS A 404 -5.29 -14.49 10.80
CA HIS A 404 -4.70 -14.31 12.13
C HIS A 404 -4.88 -12.88 12.66
N ASP A 405 -4.70 -11.86 11.81
CA ASP A 405 -4.90 -10.46 12.19
C ASP A 405 -6.32 -10.22 12.72
N VAL A 406 -7.35 -10.74 12.03
CA VAL A 406 -8.74 -10.59 12.48
C VAL A 406 -8.98 -11.30 13.80
N VAL A 407 -8.52 -12.55 13.93
CA VAL A 407 -8.70 -13.33 15.18
C VAL A 407 -8.00 -12.63 16.35
N ASN A 408 -6.76 -12.18 16.17
CA ASN A 408 -6.01 -11.46 17.20
C ASN A 408 -6.70 -10.14 17.60
N ALA A 409 -7.18 -9.36 16.62
CA ALA A 409 -7.90 -8.12 16.89
C ALA A 409 -9.23 -8.37 17.64
N MET A 410 -9.95 -9.44 17.30
CA MET A 410 -11.16 -9.84 18.04
C MET A 410 -10.86 -10.20 19.49
N VAL A 411 -9.80 -10.98 19.74
CA VAL A 411 -9.38 -11.34 21.11
C VAL A 411 -9.00 -10.09 21.88
N ALA A 412 -8.18 -9.20 21.31
CA ALA A 412 -7.78 -7.95 21.94
C ALA A 412 -9.00 -7.10 22.30
N TYR A 413 -9.91 -6.89 21.35
CA TYR A 413 -11.13 -6.10 21.57
C TYR A 413 -12.01 -6.66 22.70
N ARG A 414 -12.22 -7.98 22.78
CA ARG A 414 -13.01 -8.63 23.83
C ARG A 414 -12.34 -8.51 25.19
N THR A 415 -11.06 -8.82 25.28
CA THR A 415 -10.33 -8.83 26.55
C THR A 415 -10.19 -7.42 27.13
N GLU A 416 -9.96 -6.41 26.29
CA GLU A 416 -9.86 -5.03 26.76
C GLU A 416 -11.23 -4.48 27.23
N GLN A 417 -12.34 -4.88 26.62
CA GLN A 417 -13.69 -4.54 27.12
C GLN A 417 -13.93 -5.10 28.54
N GLN A 418 -13.54 -6.36 28.78
CA GLN A 418 -13.65 -6.97 30.11
C GLN A 418 -12.79 -6.23 31.14
N LYS A 419 -11.53 -5.93 30.79
CA LYS A 419 -10.61 -5.16 31.63
C LYS A 419 -11.18 -3.78 31.94
N ARG A 420 -11.73 -3.06 30.95
CA ARG A 420 -12.35 -1.74 31.15
C ARG A 420 -13.51 -1.84 32.14
N SER A 421 -14.36 -2.87 32.06
CA SER A 421 -15.46 -3.08 33.00
C SER A 421 -14.94 -3.22 34.44
N ARG A 422 -13.90 -4.03 34.67
CA ARG A 422 -13.30 -4.21 36.01
C ARG A 422 -12.63 -2.94 36.51
N LEU A 423 -12.00 -2.17 35.64
CA LEU A 423 -11.43 -0.87 35.99
C LEU A 423 -12.51 0.16 36.36
N ALA A 424 -13.68 0.12 35.73
CA ALA A 424 -14.82 0.96 36.10
C ALA A 424 -15.29 0.65 37.54
N ASP A 425 -15.44 -0.65 37.90
CA ASP A 425 -15.77 -1.10 39.22
C ASP A 425 -14.69 -0.66 40.22
N GLN A 426 -13.42 -0.80 39.91
CA GLN A 426 -12.28 -0.35 40.73
C GLN A 426 -12.34 1.16 40.98
N VAL A 427 -12.61 1.98 39.95
CA VAL A 427 -12.75 3.44 40.13
C VAL A 427 -13.90 3.78 41.05
N ALA A 428 -15.05 3.10 40.92
CA ALA A 428 -16.22 3.33 41.80
C ALA A 428 -15.89 3.02 43.27
N HIS A 429 -15.33 1.83 43.53
CA HIS A 429 -14.96 1.44 44.90
C HIS A 429 -13.84 2.31 45.49
N SER A 430 -12.84 2.69 44.70
CA SER A 430 -11.76 3.57 45.17
C SER A 430 -12.25 4.98 45.53
N LYS A 431 -13.20 5.54 44.74
CA LYS A 431 -13.82 6.84 45.06
C LYS A 431 -14.63 6.79 46.34
N GLU A 432 -15.40 5.73 46.53
CA GLU A 432 -16.14 5.52 47.78
C GLU A 432 -15.19 5.38 48.98
N ALA A 433 -14.12 4.59 48.82
CA ALA A 433 -13.09 4.46 49.88
C ALA A 433 -12.45 5.81 50.23
N LEU A 434 -12.17 6.68 49.22
CA LEU A 434 -11.65 8.01 49.43
C LEU A 434 -12.64 8.90 50.23
N THR A 435 -13.92 8.82 49.90
CA THR A 435 -14.97 9.55 50.62
C THR A 435 -15.02 9.13 52.07
N LEU A 436 -14.99 7.83 52.37
CA LEU A 436 -14.98 7.30 53.73
C LEU A 436 -13.67 7.63 54.47
N ALA A 437 -12.51 7.55 53.81
CA ALA A 437 -11.22 7.90 54.41
C ALA A 437 -11.18 9.39 54.81
N ARG A 438 -11.69 10.29 53.98
CA ARG A 438 -11.79 11.73 54.30
C ARG A 438 -12.74 12.01 55.45
N ALA A 439 -13.89 11.35 55.51
CA ALA A 439 -14.82 11.49 56.62
C ALA A 439 -14.14 11.08 57.95
N ARG A 440 -13.51 9.89 58.00
CA ARG A 440 -12.80 9.39 59.18
C ARG A 440 -11.63 10.28 59.62
N TYR A 441 -10.89 10.86 58.67
CA TYR A 441 -9.82 11.83 58.92
C TYR A 441 -10.39 13.13 59.54
N ASN A 442 -11.51 13.63 59.00
CA ASN A 442 -12.17 14.81 59.55
C ASN A 442 -12.66 14.59 60.97
N ASP A 443 -13.16 13.40 61.29
CA ASP A 443 -13.61 13.00 62.62
C ASP A 443 -12.43 12.69 63.59
N GLY A 444 -11.17 12.76 63.11
CA GLY A 444 -9.97 12.46 63.89
C GLY A 444 -9.74 10.99 64.22
N VAL A 445 -10.40 10.08 63.46
CA VAL A 445 -10.36 8.61 63.69
C VAL A 445 -9.37 7.90 62.74
N ALA A 446 -8.86 8.58 61.73
CA ALA A 446 -7.88 8.04 60.78
C ALA A 446 -6.72 9.01 60.57
N ASP A 447 -5.53 8.46 60.24
CA ASP A 447 -4.34 9.22 59.91
C ASP A 447 -4.42 9.81 58.50
N PHE A 448 -3.75 10.94 58.28
CA PHE A 448 -3.67 11.60 56.99
C PHE A 448 -3.07 10.71 55.90
N THR A 449 -2.08 9.87 56.22
CA THR A 449 -1.45 8.90 55.30
C THR A 449 -2.46 7.96 54.68
N THR A 450 -3.50 7.53 55.40
CA THR A 450 -4.59 6.72 54.86
C THR A 450 -5.35 7.45 53.74
N VAL A 451 -5.62 8.75 53.91
CA VAL A 451 -6.29 9.56 52.86
C VAL A 451 -5.42 9.69 51.64
N LEU A 452 -4.10 9.93 51.79
CA LEU A 452 -3.15 10.02 50.71
C LEU A 452 -3.04 8.71 49.89
N ASP A 453 -2.94 7.58 50.59
CA ASP A 453 -2.79 6.28 49.90
C ASP A 453 -4.05 5.93 49.08
N VAL A 454 -5.23 6.22 49.65
CA VAL A 454 -6.48 6.01 48.90
C VAL A 454 -6.62 7.02 47.77
N ALA A 455 -6.20 8.29 47.94
CA ALA A 455 -6.21 9.28 46.86
C ALA A 455 -5.31 8.89 45.69
N ARG A 456 -4.09 8.39 45.96
CA ARG A 456 -3.20 7.83 44.94
C ARG A 456 -3.83 6.66 44.21
N THR A 457 -4.50 5.76 44.94
CA THR A 457 -5.22 4.62 44.34
C THR A 457 -6.34 5.08 43.40
N VAL A 458 -7.11 6.12 43.76
CA VAL A 458 -8.15 6.71 42.93
C VAL A 458 -7.54 7.29 41.63
N LEU A 459 -6.48 8.09 41.75
CA LEU A 459 -5.80 8.70 40.62
C LEU A 459 -5.31 7.62 39.64
N GLN A 460 -4.63 6.61 40.16
CA GLN A 460 -4.11 5.50 39.35
C GLN A 460 -5.24 4.70 38.67
N ALA A 461 -6.30 4.37 39.37
CA ALA A 461 -7.47 3.66 38.85
C ALA A 461 -8.16 4.48 37.72
N GLN A 462 -8.32 5.80 37.92
CA GLN A 462 -8.88 6.69 36.90
C GLN A 462 -8.02 6.74 35.62
N GLN A 463 -6.69 6.86 35.75
CA GLN A 463 -5.78 6.84 34.59
C GLN A 463 -5.86 5.52 33.81
N GLN A 464 -5.86 4.39 34.55
CA GLN A 464 -5.99 3.06 33.93
C GLN A 464 -7.34 2.88 33.22
N TYR A 465 -8.43 3.38 33.81
CA TYR A 465 -9.75 3.32 33.18
C TYR A 465 -9.84 4.15 31.89
N VAL A 466 -9.29 5.37 31.88
CA VAL A 466 -9.24 6.21 30.69
C VAL A 466 -8.39 5.53 29.61
N GLN A 467 -7.21 5.02 29.97
CA GLN A 467 -6.33 4.33 29.04
C GLN A 467 -7.02 3.07 28.45
N SER A 468 -7.70 2.30 29.27
CA SER A 468 -8.45 1.13 28.80
C SER A 468 -9.63 1.52 27.92
N THR A 469 -10.30 2.65 28.17
CA THR A 469 -11.36 3.18 27.29
C THR A 469 -10.80 3.56 25.91
N VAL A 470 -9.62 4.18 25.86
CA VAL A 470 -8.89 4.48 24.63
C VAL A 470 -8.54 3.19 23.88
N ASN A 471 -7.99 2.21 24.60
CA ASN A 471 -7.56 0.95 24.02
C ASN A 471 -8.74 0.17 23.40
N VAL A 472 -9.90 0.10 24.06
CA VAL A 472 -11.10 -0.54 23.50
C VAL A 472 -11.49 0.08 22.15
N SER A 473 -11.43 1.41 22.02
CA SER A 473 -11.74 2.09 20.77
C SER A 473 -10.67 1.84 19.70
N ILE A 474 -9.39 1.82 20.10
CA ILE A 474 -8.28 1.49 19.19
C ILE A 474 -8.36 0.03 18.71
N ASP A 475 -8.65 -0.92 19.60
CA ASP A 475 -8.78 -2.34 19.25
C ASP A 475 -9.92 -2.56 18.24
N LEU A 476 -11.02 -1.79 18.37
CA LEU A 476 -12.08 -1.80 17.37
C LEU A 476 -11.62 -1.24 16.01
N VAL A 477 -10.83 -0.17 16.00
CA VAL A 477 -10.20 0.35 14.76
C VAL A 477 -9.29 -0.70 14.12
N GLN A 478 -8.47 -1.37 14.93
CA GLN A 478 -7.59 -2.44 14.43
C GLN A 478 -8.39 -3.62 13.86
N LEU A 479 -9.52 -3.96 14.48
CA LEU A 479 -10.43 -4.98 13.97
C LEU A 479 -10.99 -4.58 12.59
N TYR A 480 -11.47 -3.35 12.43
CA TYR A 480 -11.96 -2.87 11.12
C TYR A 480 -10.86 -2.78 10.06
N LYS A 481 -9.64 -2.38 10.44
CA LYS A 481 -8.46 -2.44 9.58
C LYS A 481 -8.18 -3.87 9.12
N ALA A 482 -8.15 -4.82 10.05
CA ALA A 482 -7.91 -6.23 9.75
C ALA A 482 -8.98 -6.85 8.83
N LEU A 483 -10.21 -6.36 8.91
CA LEU A 483 -11.31 -6.75 8.03
C LEU A 483 -11.23 -6.11 6.63
N GLY A 484 -10.31 -5.18 6.40
CA GLY A 484 -10.02 -4.57 5.10
C GLY A 484 -11.13 -3.65 4.56
N GLY A 485 -11.98 -3.09 5.44
CA GLY A 485 -13.04 -2.16 5.04
C GLY A 485 -12.59 -0.70 4.99
N GLY A 486 -13.31 0.13 4.23
CA GLY A 486 -13.10 1.58 4.21
C GLY A 486 -12.76 2.17 2.84
N TRP A 487 -12.37 1.35 1.88
CA TRP A 487 -11.95 1.80 0.55
C TRP A 487 -13.09 1.79 -0.49
N GLU A 488 -14.21 1.10 -0.26
CA GLU A 488 -15.19 0.74 -1.27
C GLU A 488 -16.04 1.91 -1.80
N LYS A 489 -16.18 3.01 -1.05
CA LYS A 489 -17.09 4.11 -1.42
C LYS A 489 -16.48 5.50 -1.43
N THR A 490 -15.21 5.67 -1.11
CA THR A 490 -14.75 6.98 -0.62
C THR A 490 -13.78 7.70 -1.56
N TYR A 491 -13.49 7.22 -2.80
CA TYR A 491 -12.30 7.69 -3.51
C TYR A 491 -12.58 8.27 -4.88
N PRO A 492 -11.97 9.44 -5.16
CA PRO A 492 -11.85 9.88 -6.54
C PRO A 492 -11.10 8.81 -7.33
N GLU A 493 -11.61 8.48 -8.51
CA GLU A 493 -10.89 7.66 -9.48
C GLU A 493 -9.48 8.23 -9.69
N ALA A 494 -8.50 7.34 -9.92
CA ALA A 494 -7.14 7.79 -10.24
C ALA A 494 -7.17 8.87 -11.33
N PRO A 495 -6.39 9.97 -11.21
CA PRO A 495 -6.44 11.04 -12.18
C PRO A 495 -6.20 10.50 -13.58
N THR A 496 -7.11 10.77 -14.48
CA THR A 496 -6.94 10.46 -15.90
C THR A 496 -5.73 11.21 -16.44
N GLY A 497 -5.08 10.66 -17.49
CA GLY A 497 -3.85 11.26 -18.05
C GLY A 497 -3.92 12.75 -18.43
N ALA A 498 -5.11 13.36 -18.44
CA ALA A 498 -5.31 14.81 -18.57
C ALA A 498 -4.94 15.58 -17.28
N ALA A 499 -5.29 15.07 -16.11
CA ALA A 499 -4.96 15.69 -14.83
C ALA A 499 -3.46 15.58 -14.47
N LEU A 500 -2.78 14.52 -14.95
CA LEU A 500 -1.33 14.37 -14.79
C LEU A 500 -0.54 15.38 -15.65
N LYS A 501 -1.08 15.81 -16.80
CA LYS A 501 -0.45 16.87 -17.62
C LYS A 501 -0.56 18.25 -17.00
N GLU A 502 -1.60 18.51 -16.23
CA GLU A 502 -1.81 19.79 -15.54
C GLU A 502 -0.93 19.92 -14.28
N ALA A 503 -0.62 18.81 -13.60
CA ALA A 503 0.26 18.77 -12.43
C ALA A 503 1.76 18.80 -12.78
N ALA A 504 2.13 18.56 -14.05
CA ALA A 504 3.52 18.57 -14.55
C ALA A 504 3.92 19.90 -15.20
N ASN A 505 3.02 20.88 -15.31
CA ASN A 505 3.27 22.27 -15.73
C ASN A 505 3.20 23.22 -14.53
#